data_96b6d31798bb7e8de79fa42084df2b3a
#
_entry.id   96b6d31798bb7e8de79fa42084df2b3a
#
_cell.length_a   1.000
_cell.length_b   1.000
_cell.length_c   1.000
_cell.angle_alpha   90.00
_cell.angle_beta   90.00
_cell.angle_gamma   90.00
#
_symmetry.space_group_name_H-M   'P 1'
#
loop_
_entity.id
_entity.type
_entity.pdbx_description
1 polymer ?
#
loop_
_entity_poly.entity_id
_entity_poly.type
_entity_poly.pdbx_seq_one_letter_code
_entity_poly.pdbx_strand_id
1 'polypeptide(L)'
;LKKSISGIRGIFGNDLTLKDILKFCRNFTPLIKSDRCVVGRDTRPSGEIIKETAMAALMGQGISVYNLGMAPTPVVFREARKYGSGLIITSSHNPIEWNGLKFIIEGRGPNEKEFAQILKEKKSNNKKIGTETEVSSSYVDDAAKIIGKINQKPKIAIDVGGGAAVNTAPHLLQSLGCQVQTINQNSSKRGPDPTSDSLSELVSMSKNADIGFAFDLDGDRLVVVKDGKKQSPDTTLALGVSKALELGYKKFCLSIDTSISVEKYILDHGGRVIRSKVGEANVIDVMIRQKCQAGGEGSSGGFILPEFNMCRDGILSAGLIAAMTGKKIIDQIIEFVSRYHQLRTKIGIESNLHDKVLDRFERNLKGKFSQIITIDGVKAIIDDDTWALVRKSNTEDIVRISVESNNLQKAKQIQKEITSLVRKSHDQTR
;
A
#
# COMPACT_ATOMS: atom_id res chain seq x y z
N LEU A 1 2.18 -3.29 -20.75
CA LEU A 1 2.80 -3.89 -19.57
C LEU A 1 3.49 -2.83 -18.72
N LYS A 2 2.99 -2.60 -17.49
CA LYS A 2 3.58 -1.65 -16.54
C LYS A 2 4.65 -2.37 -15.71
N LYS A 3 5.85 -1.76 -15.60
CA LYS A 3 7.00 -2.30 -14.87
C LYS A 3 7.46 -1.26 -13.86
N SER A 4 7.44 -1.62 -12.58
CA SER A 4 7.91 -0.78 -11.48
C SER A 4 8.48 -1.65 -10.35
N ILE A 5 9.19 -1.06 -9.41
CA ILE A 5 9.68 -1.77 -8.22
C ILE A 5 8.57 -2.43 -7.40
N SER A 6 7.31 -1.99 -7.56
CA SER A 6 6.13 -2.61 -6.93
C SER A 6 5.60 -3.83 -7.69
N GLY A 7 6.25 -4.24 -8.78
CA GLY A 7 5.89 -5.41 -9.57
C GLY A 7 5.66 -5.11 -11.06
N ILE A 8 5.30 -6.17 -11.77
CA ILE A 8 4.99 -6.16 -13.20
C ILE A 8 3.50 -6.40 -13.35
N ARG A 9 2.79 -5.52 -14.03
CA ARG A 9 1.31 -5.55 -14.13
C ARG A 9 0.84 -5.30 -15.55
N GLY A 10 -0.24 -5.95 -15.94
CA GLY A 10 -0.88 -5.77 -17.25
C GLY A 10 -2.23 -6.45 -17.33
N ILE A 11 -2.91 -6.30 -18.44
CA ILE A 11 -4.15 -7.00 -18.78
C ILE A 11 -3.77 -8.36 -19.34
N PHE A 12 -4.18 -9.44 -18.64
CA PHE A 12 -3.84 -10.79 -19.03
C PHE A 12 -4.47 -11.14 -20.40
N GLY A 13 -3.64 -11.73 -21.28
CA GLY A 13 -4.03 -12.04 -22.66
C GLY A 13 -3.86 -10.88 -23.65
N ASN A 14 -3.60 -9.67 -23.15
CA ASN A 14 -3.32 -8.50 -23.98
C ASN A 14 -1.83 -8.13 -23.91
N ASP A 15 -1.43 -7.42 -22.85
CA ASP A 15 -0.06 -6.96 -22.64
C ASP A 15 0.71 -7.74 -21.55
N LEU A 16 0.03 -8.62 -20.81
CA LEU A 16 0.62 -9.60 -19.90
C LEU A 16 0.30 -11.02 -20.42
N THR A 17 1.31 -11.76 -20.82
CA THR A 17 1.19 -13.10 -21.42
C THR A 17 1.87 -14.17 -20.57
N LEU A 18 1.56 -15.46 -20.81
CA LEU A 18 2.27 -16.57 -20.17
C LEU A 18 3.77 -16.54 -20.46
N LYS A 19 4.17 -16.08 -21.65
CA LYS A 19 5.58 -15.88 -22.01
C LYS A 19 6.25 -14.86 -21.09
N ASP A 20 5.56 -13.78 -20.73
CA ASP A 20 6.07 -12.78 -19.80
C ASP A 20 6.21 -13.38 -18.38
N ILE A 21 5.22 -14.16 -17.94
CA ILE A 21 5.28 -14.84 -16.63
C ILE A 21 6.51 -15.77 -16.57
N LEU A 22 6.69 -16.65 -17.56
CA LEU A 22 7.87 -17.53 -17.64
C LEU A 22 9.18 -16.74 -17.64
N LYS A 23 9.27 -15.66 -18.40
CA LYS A 23 10.44 -14.80 -18.49
C LYS A 23 10.79 -14.19 -17.14
N PHE A 24 9.84 -13.49 -16.51
CA PHE A 24 10.12 -12.74 -15.28
C PHE A 24 10.33 -13.66 -14.07
N CYS A 25 9.64 -14.80 -13.98
CA CYS A 25 9.90 -15.79 -12.95
C CYS A 25 11.30 -16.41 -13.11
N ARG A 26 11.73 -16.75 -14.34
CA ARG A 26 13.10 -17.20 -14.61
C ARG A 26 14.14 -16.15 -14.21
N ASN A 27 13.90 -14.88 -14.56
CA ASN A 27 14.84 -13.79 -14.25
C ASN A 27 14.91 -13.49 -12.74
N PHE A 28 13.88 -13.84 -11.99
CA PHE A 28 13.81 -13.69 -10.54
C PHE A 28 14.66 -14.72 -9.80
N THR A 29 14.81 -15.94 -10.33
CA THR A 29 15.46 -17.05 -9.62
C THR A 29 16.90 -16.77 -9.12
N PRO A 30 17.76 -15.99 -9.82
CA PRO A 30 19.09 -15.68 -9.30
C PRO A 30 19.11 -14.78 -8.06
N LEU A 31 17.98 -14.19 -7.72
CA LEU A 31 17.81 -13.38 -6.49
C LEU A 31 17.31 -14.23 -5.31
N ILE A 32 16.94 -15.49 -5.56
CA ILE A 32 16.46 -16.45 -4.56
C ILE A 32 17.66 -17.20 -3.98
N LYS A 33 18.05 -16.85 -2.76
CA LYS A 33 19.25 -17.42 -2.12
C LYS A 33 19.00 -18.78 -1.46
N SER A 34 17.73 -19.06 -1.09
CA SER A 34 17.33 -20.22 -0.28
C SER A 34 16.87 -21.43 -1.10
N ASP A 35 16.89 -21.36 -2.43
CA ASP A 35 16.27 -22.34 -3.34
C ASP A 35 14.79 -22.63 -3.02
N ARG A 36 14.12 -21.72 -2.29
CA ARG A 36 12.73 -21.83 -1.85
C ARG A 36 11.98 -20.55 -2.16
N CYS A 37 10.73 -20.67 -2.60
CA CYS A 37 9.86 -19.55 -2.87
C CYS A 37 8.42 -19.86 -2.43
N VAL A 38 7.84 -19.02 -1.57
CA VAL A 38 6.41 -19.10 -1.26
C VAL A 38 5.61 -18.38 -2.34
N VAL A 39 4.51 -18.97 -2.79
CA VAL A 39 3.66 -18.41 -3.86
C VAL A 39 2.22 -18.30 -3.38
N GLY A 40 1.61 -17.14 -3.62
CA GLY A 40 0.20 -16.90 -3.36
C GLY A 40 -0.43 -16.01 -4.42
N ARG A 41 -1.77 -15.97 -4.47
CA ARG A 41 -2.51 -15.13 -5.41
C ARG A 41 -3.71 -14.45 -4.76
N ASP A 42 -4.16 -13.35 -5.36
CA ASP A 42 -5.46 -12.77 -5.06
C ASP A 42 -6.60 -13.52 -5.80
N THR A 43 -7.79 -12.93 -5.80
CA THR A 43 -9.02 -13.53 -6.32
C THR A 43 -9.28 -13.29 -7.81
N ARG A 44 -8.37 -12.65 -8.54
CA ARG A 44 -8.54 -12.31 -9.95
C ARG A 44 -8.72 -13.54 -10.83
N PRO A 45 -9.63 -13.51 -11.82
CA PRO A 45 -9.95 -14.68 -12.65
C PRO A 45 -8.74 -15.33 -13.33
N SER A 46 -7.79 -14.52 -13.81
CA SER A 46 -6.55 -15.02 -14.43
C SER A 46 -5.50 -15.51 -13.42
N GLY A 47 -5.77 -15.38 -12.10
CA GLY A 47 -4.79 -15.64 -11.06
C GLY A 47 -4.30 -17.08 -11.04
N GLU A 48 -5.20 -18.06 -11.26
CA GLU A 48 -4.84 -19.49 -11.20
C GLU A 48 -3.87 -19.86 -12.32
N ILE A 49 -4.18 -19.54 -13.58
CA ILE A 49 -3.32 -19.90 -14.70
C ILE A 49 -1.95 -19.20 -14.63
N ILE A 50 -1.91 -17.97 -14.11
CA ILE A 50 -0.66 -17.25 -13.89
C ILE A 50 0.15 -17.91 -12.77
N LYS A 51 -0.49 -18.33 -11.66
CA LYS A 51 0.16 -19.01 -10.54
C LYS A 51 0.80 -20.32 -10.99
N GLU A 52 0.07 -21.18 -11.69
CA GLU A 52 0.57 -22.46 -12.21
C GLU A 52 1.77 -22.25 -13.14
N THR A 53 1.68 -21.28 -14.06
CA THR A 53 2.79 -20.94 -14.98
C THR A 53 4.01 -20.43 -14.22
N ALA A 54 3.81 -19.60 -13.20
CA ALA A 54 4.90 -19.06 -12.38
C ALA A 54 5.58 -20.17 -11.55
N MET A 55 4.80 -21.05 -10.94
CA MET A 55 5.32 -22.19 -10.17
C MET A 55 6.13 -23.14 -11.08
N ALA A 56 5.59 -23.50 -12.25
CA ALA A 56 6.31 -24.32 -13.23
C ALA A 56 7.63 -23.65 -13.66
N ALA A 57 7.65 -22.33 -13.89
CA ALA A 57 8.84 -21.59 -14.24
C ALA A 57 9.90 -21.61 -13.11
N LEU A 58 9.50 -21.47 -11.85
CA LEU A 58 10.37 -21.51 -10.69
C LEU A 58 10.95 -22.92 -10.48
N MET A 59 10.08 -23.94 -10.50
CA MET A 59 10.49 -25.34 -10.31
C MET A 59 11.43 -25.80 -11.42
N GLY A 60 11.18 -25.40 -12.67
CA GLY A 60 12.09 -25.69 -13.81
C GLY A 60 13.46 -25.01 -13.68
N GLN A 61 13.64 -24.10 -12.74
CA GLN A 61 14.93 -23.48 -12.39
C GLN A 61 15.50 -24.02 -11.07
N GLY A 62 14.92 -25.10 -10.51
CA GLY A 62 15.40 -25.76 -9.29
C GLY A 62 14.93 -25.12 -7.99
N ILE A 63 13.95 -24.21 -8.05
CA ILE A 63 13.36 -23.59 -6.86
C ILE A 63 12.21 -24.44 -6.36
N SER A 64 12.26 -24.85 -5.10
CA SER A 64 11.11 -25.50 -4.44
C SER A 64 10.05 -24.48 -4.07
N VAL A 65 8.82 -24.72 -4.51
CA VAL A 65 7.67 -23.82 -4.36
C VAL A 65 6.80 -24.26 -3.18
N TYR A 66 6.46 -23.31 -2.33
CA TYR A 66 5.53 -23.46 -1.22
C TYR A 66 4.24 -22.74 -1.55
N ASN A 67 3.20 -23.48 -1.92
CA ASN A 67 1.96 -22.97 -2.48
C ASN A 67 0.96 -22.64 -1.36
N LEU A 68 0.64 -21.36 -1.19
CA LEU A 68 -0.41 -20.86 -0.27
C LEU A 68 -1.80 -20.82 -0.92
N GLY A 69 -1.88 -21.07 -2.24
CA GLY A 69 -3.13 -20.90 -2.97
C GLY A 69 -3.61 -19.43 -2.97
N MET A 70 -4.86 -19.20 -2.61
CA MET A 70 -5.42 -17.86 -2.44
C MET A 70 -4.98 -17.28 -1.09
N ALA A 71 -4.15 -16.27 -1.12
CA ALA A 71 -3.60 -15.62 0.06
C ALA A 71 -3.42 -14.11 -0.15
N PRO A 72 -3.73 -13.27 0.86
CA PRO A 72 -3.48 -11.83 0.80
C PRO A 72 -1.97 -11.52 0.76
N THR A 73 -1.64 -10.39 0.15
CA THR A 73 -0.25 -9.89 0.07
C THR A 73 0.49 -9.94 1.41
N PRO A 74 -0.06 -9.46 2.55
CA PRO A 74 0.64 -9.51 3.83
C PRO A 74 0.97 -10.92 4.30
N VAL A 75 0.10 -11.88 4.01
CA VAL A 75 0.34 -13.30 4.37
C VAL A 75 1.55 -13.85 3.60
N VAL A 76 1.62 -13.61 2.30
CA VAL A 76 2.76 -14.06 1.48
C VAL A 76 4.06 -13.39 1.91
N PHE A 77 4.04 -12.09 2.24
CA PHE A 77 5.22 -11.39 2.79
C PHE A 77 5.67 -12.01 4.11
N ARG A 78 4.74 -12.33 5.01
CA ARG A 78 5.06 -12.97 6.29
C ARG A 78 5.72 -14.32 6.11
N GLU A 79 5.16 -15.17 5.26
CA GLU A 79 5.72 -16.49 4.97
C GLU A 79 7.05 -16.40 4.20
N ALA A 80 7.22 -15.43 3.29
CA ALA A 80 8.48 -15.21 2.58
C ALA A 80 9.67 -14.96 3.52
N ARG A 81 9.45 -14.46 4.74
CA ARG A 81 10.50 -14.35 5.76
C ARG A 81 11.04 -15.73 6.21
N LYS A 82 10.19 -16.76 6.19
CA LYS A 82 10.59 -18.14 6.55
C LYS A 82 11.26 -18.87 5.39
N TYR A 83 10.75 -18.66 4.18
CA TYR A 83 11.24 -19.35 2.99
C TYR A 83 12.37 -18.62 2.26
N GLY A 84 12.62 -17.35 2.60
CA GLY A 84 13.68 -16.51 2.03
C GLY A 84 13.25 -15.75 0.78
N SER A 85 12.22 -16.18 0.06
CA SER A 85 11.65 -15.46 -1.08
C SER A 85 10.16 -15.74 -1.25
N GLY A 86 9.47 -14.88 -2.02
CA GLY A 86 8.06 -15.05 -2.33
C GLY A 86 7.66 -14.41 -3.65
N LEU A 87 6.53 -14.86 -4.17
CA LEU A 87 5.90 -14.34 -5.37
C LEU A 87 4.39 -14.22 -5.15
N ILE A 88 3.83 -13.06 -5.43
CA ILE A 88 2.39 -12.83 -5.35
C ILE A 88 1.85 -12.54 -6.74
N ILE A 89 0.80 -13.26 -7.10
CA ILE A 89 0.04 -13.02 -8.32
C ILE A 89 -1.10 -12.08 -7.99
N THR A 90 -0.92 -10.80 -8.31
CA THR A 90 -1.88 -9.73 -7.99
C THR A 90 -1.62 -8.48 -8.83
N SER A 91 -2.63 -7.66 -8.97
CA SER A 91 -2.50 -6.28 -9.43
C SER A 91 -3.04 -5.28 -8.39
N SER A 92 -3.16 -5.70 -7.11
CA SER A 92 -3.66 -4.92 -5.98
C SER A 92 -5.01 -4.24 -6.33
N HIS A 93 -5.09 -2.94 -6.25
CA HIS A 93 -6.28 -2.11 -6.45
C HIS A 93 -6.62 -1.79 -7.93
N ASN A 94 -5.86 -2.30 -8.90
CA ASN A 94 -6.19 -2.10 -10.32
C ASN A 94 -7.50 -2.82 -10.70
N PRO A 95 -8.17 -2.42 -11.79
CA PRO A 95 -9.35 -3.10 -12.31
C PRO A 95 -9.19 -4.63 -12.40
N ILE A 96 -10.30 -5.36 -12.36
CA ILE A 96 -10.30 -6.82 -12.17
C ILE A 96 -9.61 -7.60 -13.30
N GLU A 97 -9.63 -7.05 -14.52
CA GLU A 97 -8.99 -7.61 -15.72
C GLU A 97 -7.45 -7.50 -15.71
N TRP A 98 -6.90 -6.65 -14.85
CA TRP A 98 -5.47 -6.55 -14.63
C TRP A 98 -4.98 -7.71 -13.76
N ASN A 99 -3.74 -8.14 -13.98
CA ASN A 99 -3.01 -9.02 -13.06
C ASN A 99 -1.52 -8.71 -13.10
N GLY A 100 -0.70 -9.44 -12.35
CA GLY A 100 0.72 -9.17 -12.32
C GLY A 100 1.51 -10.08 -11.39
N LEU A 101 2.80 -9.77 -11.30
CA LEU A 101 3.77 -10.43 -10.44
C LEU A 101 4.38 -9.41 -9.47
N LYS A 102 4.28 -9.65 -8.16
CA LYS A 102 4.93 -8.89 -7.11
C LYS A 102 5.96 -9.81 -6.45
N PHE A 103 7.24 -9.44 -6.53
CA PHE A 103 8.37 -10.24 -6.06
C PHE A 103 8.73 -9.89 -4.63
N ILE A 104 9.15 -10.89 -3.86
CA ILE A 104 9.60 -10.72 -2.47
C ILE A 104 10.96 -11.37 -2.31
N ILE A 105 11.91 -10.61 -1.77
CA ILE A 105 13.29 -11.03 -1.49
C ILE A 105 13.54 -10.82 0.00
N GLU A 106 13.86 -11.89 0.71
CA GLU A 106 14.16 -11.83 2.16
C GLU A 106 13.07 -11.08 2.96
N GLY A 107 11.77 -11.31 2.61
CA GLY A 107 10.61 -10.73 3.29
C GLY A 107 10.31 -9.28 2.97
N ARG A 108 10.91 -8.68 1.95
CA ARG A 108 10.62 -7.32 1.45
C ARG A 108 10.46 -7.29 -0.07
N GLY A 109 9.90 -6.23 -0.60
CA GLY A 109 9.93 -5.96 -2.05
C GLY A 109 11.36 -5.75 -2.57
N PRO A 110 11.61 -5.94 -3.88
CA PRO A 110 12.91 -5.68 -4.49
C PRO A 110 13.25 -4.17 -4.43
N ASN A 111 14.53 -3.84 -4.29
CA ASN A 111 15.03 -2.49 -4.54
C ASN A 111 15.22 -2.25 -6.06
N GLU A 112 15.59 -1.02 -6.45
CA GLU A 112 15.77 -0.65 -7.86
C GLU A 112 16.80 -1.53 -8.59
N LYS A 113 17.92 -1.89 -7.93
CA LYS A 113 18.97 -2.73 -8.52
C LYS A 113 18.49 -4.17 -8.72
N GLU A 114 17.80 -4.73 -7.73
CA GLU A 114 17.23 -6.07 -7.80
C GLU A 114 16.12 -6.12 -8.86
N PHE A 115 15.25 -5.13 -8.91
CA PHE A 115 14.20 -5.05 -9.92
C PHE A 115 14.78 -4.92 -11.33
N ALA A 116 15.84 -4.12 -11.52
CA ALA A 116 16.55 -4.03 -12.79
C ALA A 116 17.13 -5.39 -13.24
N GLN A 117 17.52 -6.26 -12.30
CA GLN A 117 17.96 -7.63 -12.63
C GLN A 117 16.79 -8.50 -13.09
N ILE A 118 15.59 -8.38 -12.50
CA ILE A 118 14.39 -9.12 -12.93
C ILE A 118 13.99 -8.73 -14.36
N LEU A 119 14.25 -7.48 -14.76
CA LEU A 119 13.95 -7.02 -16.13
C LEU A 119 14.94 -7.51 -17.19
N LYS A 120 16.16 -7.87 -16.80
CA LYS A 120 17.21 -8.35 -17.73
C LYS A 120 17.04 -9.83 -18.04
N GLU A 121 17.15 -10.17 -19.31
CA GLU A 121 17.12 -11.57 -19.74
C GLU A 121 18.36 -12.31 -19.23
N LYS A 122 18.14 -13.45 -18.59
CA LYS A 122 19.21 -14.34 -18.14
C LYS A 122 19.02 -15.72 -18.75
N LYS A 123 20.11 -16.28 -19.23
CA LYS A 123 20.19 -17.72 -19.56
C LYS A 123 20.44 -18.46 -18.26
N SER A 124 19.63 -19.46 -17.98
CA SER A 124 19.85 -20.38 -16.86
C SER A 124 20.01 -21.80 -17.38
N ASN A 125 21.02 -22.50 -16.89
CA ASN A 125 21.32 -23.89 -17.21
C ASN A 125 21.20 -24.75 -15.94
N ASN A 126 20.14 -24.56 -15.16
CA ASN A 126 19.95 -25.38 -13.96
C ASN A 126 19.45 -26.78 -14.35
N LYS A 127 20.13 -27.84 -13.88
CA LYS A 127 19.76 -29.25 -14.11
C LYS A 127 18.86 -29.83 -12.99
N LYS A 128 18.68 -29.12 -11.89
CA LYS A 128 17.80 -29.53 -10.80
C LYS A 128 16.36 -29.11 -11.09
N ILE A 129 15.42 -29.93 -10.67
CA ILE A 129 13.99 -29.62 -10.71
C ILE A 129 13.54 -29.39 -9.26
N GLY A 130 12.86 -28.28 -9.00
CA GLY A 130 12.24 -27.98 -7.70
C GLY A 130 10.96 -28.79 -7.49
N THR A 131 10.46 -28.77 -6.27
CA THR A 131 9.22 -29.46 -5.87
C THR A 131 8.16 -28.47 -5.49
N GLU A 132 6.89 -28.87 -5.55
CA GLU A 132 5.75 -28.15 -4.98
C GLU A 132 5.33 -28.78 -3.65
N THR A 133 4.97 -27.93 -2.68
CA THR A 133 4.37 -28.32 -1.40
C THR A 133 3.27 -27.32 -1.06
N GLU A 134 2.04 -27.80 -0.83
CA GLU A 134 0.98 -26.98 -0.28
C GLU A 134 1.26 -26.67 1.19
N VAL A 135 1.04 -25.41 1.57
CA VAL A 135 1.31 -24.94 2.94
C VAL A 135 0.22 -24.02 3.45
N SER A 136 0.04 -24.03 4.77
CA SER A 136 -0.77 -23.05 5.49
C SER A 136 0.11 -22.00 6.13
N SER A 137 -0.47 -20.83 6.43
CA SER A 137 0.24 -19.72 7.06
C SER A 137 -0.03 -19.66 8.55
N SER A 138 0.99 -19.27 9.33
CA SER A 138 0.85 -18.90 10.74
C SER A 138 0.55 -17.41 10.95
N TYR A 139 0.22 -16.66 9.89
CA TYR A 139 0.02 -15.22 9.95
C TYR A 139 -0.97 -14.80 11.05
N VAL A 140 -2.12 -15.48 11.17
CA VAL A 140 -3.15 -15.13 12.16
C VAL A 140 -2.63 -15.28 13.57
N ASP A 141 -1.98 -16.40 13.88
CA ASP A 141 -1.41 -16.65 15.21
C ASP A 141 -0.30 -15.65 15.55
N ASP A 142 0.55 -15.35 14.58
CA ASP A 142 1.64 -14.39 14.76
C ASP A 142 1.12 -12.96 14.96
N ALA A 143 0.09 -12.54 14.20
CA ALA A 143 -0.56 -11.25 14.36
C ALA A 143 -1.29 -11.14 15.70
N ALA A 144 -2.01 -12.20 16.10
CA ALA A 144 -2.71 -12.24 17.38
C ALA A 144 -1.76 -12.10 18.59
N LYS A 145 -0.53 -12.65 18.50
CA LYS A 145 0.49 -12.49 19.55
C LYS A 145 0.92 -11.03 19.74
N ILE A 146 1.07 -10.27 18.64
CA ILE A 146 1.47 -8.85 18.70
C ILE A 146 0.32 -7.97 19.18
N ILE A 147 -0.91 -8.23 18.71
CA ILE A 147 -2.09 -7.42 19.00
C ILE A 147 -2.57 -7.66 20.44
N GLY A 148 -2.56 -8.92 20.88
CA GLY A 148 -3.14 -9.34 22.16
C GLY A 148 -4.65 -9.52 22.11
N LYS A 149 -5.21 -10.14 23.13
CA LYS A 149 -6.65 -10.42 23.25
C LYS A 149 -7.48 -9.16 23.48
N ILE A 150 -8.60 -9.03 22.79
CA ILE A 150 -9.56 -7.92 22.93
C ILE A 150 -10.72 -8.37 23.85
N ASN A 151 -10.77 -7.85 25.06
CA ASN A 151 -11.77 -8.28 26.06
C ASN A 151 -13.15 -7.65 25.87
N GLN A 152 -13.23 -6.50 25.18
CA GLN A 152 -14.46 -5.71 24.97
C GLN A 152 -15.42 -6.36 23.97
N LYS A 153 -14.98 -7.36 23.22
CA LYS A 153 -15.77 -8.05 22.18
C LYS A 153 -16.44 -7.10 21.19
N PRO A 154 -15.69 -6.19 20.54
CA PRO A 154 -16.30 -5.18 19.68
C PRO A 154 -16.97 -5.83 18.46
N LYS A 155 -18.04 -5.17 17.99
CA LYS A 155 -18.75 -5.53 16.75
C LYS A 155 -18.05 -4.89 15.56
N ILE A 156 -17.49 -5.71 14.69
CA ILE A 156 -16.72 -5.27 13.52
C ILE A 156 -17.45 -5.64 12.23
N ALA A 157 -17.69 -4.64 11.39
CA ALA A 157 -18.19 -4.85 10.03
C ALA A 157 -16.98 -4.91 9.06
N ILE A 158 -16.93 -5.91 8.17
CA ILE A 158 -15.84 -6.07 7.21
C ILE A 158 -16.39 -6.14 5.80
N ASP A 159 -15.83 -5.35 4.90
CA ASP A 159 -16.00 -5.48 3.46
C ASP A 159 -14.68 -5.96 2.83
N VAL A 160 -14.64 -7.21 2.44
CA VAL A 160 -13.46 -7.83 1.80
C VAL A 160 -13.42 -7.61 0.29
N GLY A 161 -14.45 -6.99 -0.31
CA GLY A 161 -14.50 -6.62 -1.73
C GLY A 161 -14.32 -7.78 -2.72
N GLY A 162 -14.67 -9.01 -2.34
CA GLY A 162 -14.36 -10.22 -3.10
C GLY A 162 -12.86 -10.53 -3.15
N GLY A 163 -12.06 -9.96 -2.25
CA GLY A 163 -10.60 -10.08 -2.23
C GLY A 163 -10.05 -11.22 -1.38
N ALA A 164 -8.75 -11.41 -1.43
CA ALA A 164 -8.04 -12.52 -0.76
C ALA A 164 -8.06 -12.44 0.78
N ALA A 165 -8.42 -11.28 1.35
CA ALA A 165 -8.56 -11.12 2.81
C ALA A 165 -9.77 -11.88 3.39
N VAL A 166 -10.63 -12.48 2.56
CA VAL A 166 -11.92 -13.11 2.93
C VAL A 166 -11.83 -14.12 4.08
N ASN A 167 -10.80 -14.92 4.12
CA ASN A 167 -10.60 -15.90 5.18
C ASN A 167 -9.73 -15.36 6.32
N THR A 168 -8.68 -14.60 5.98
CA THR A 168 -7.66 -14.20 6.95
C THR A 168 -8.11 -13.07 7.88
N ALA A 169 -8.76 -12.02 7.35
CA ALA A 169 -9.17 -10.87 8.16
C ALA A 169 -10.27 -11.20 9.16
N PRO A 170 -11.39 -11.90 8.78
CA PRO A 170 -12.38 -12.33 9.74
C PRO A 170 -11.81 -13.27 10.80
N HIS A 171 -10.98 -14.25 10.39
CA HIS A 171 -10.37 -15.21 11.31
C HIS A 171 -9.47 -14.52 12.35
N LEU A 172 -8.62 -13.57 11.92
CA LEU A 172 -7.80 -12.78 12.85
C LEU A 172 -8.67 -12.05 13.87
N LEU A 173 -9.66 -11.30 13.43
CA LEU A 173 -10.50 -10.49 14.33
C LEU A 173 -11.33 -11.36 15.27
N GLN A 174 -11.84 -12.51 14.81
CA GLN A 174 -12.53 -13.50 15.67
C GLN A 174 -11.60 -14.11 16.70
N SER A 175 -10.36 -14.48 16.32
CA SER A 175 -9.36 -15.02 17.26
C SER A 175 -8.96 -14.01 18.35
N LEU A 176 -9.03 -12.72 18.03
CA LEU A 176 -8.82 -11.62 18.98
C LEU A 176 -10.01 -11.40 19.94
N GLY A 177 -11.18 -12.01 19.67
CA GLY A 177 -12.40 -11.90 20.48
C GLY A 177 -13.45 -10.94 19.93
N CYS A 178 -13.31 -10.45 18.69
CA CYS A 178 -14.31 -9.57 18.06
C CYS A 178 -15.52 -10.35 17.56
N GLN A 179 -16.70 -9.68 17.53
CA GLN A 179 -17.88 -10.14 16.81
C GLN A 179 -17.81 -9.61 15.38
N VAL A 180 -17.66 -10.49 14.38
CA VAL A 180 -17.37 -10.09 13.01
C VAL A 180 -18.54 -10.38 12.10
N GLN A 181 -18.95 -9.38 11.30
CA GLN A 181 -19.88 -9.52 10.20
C GLN A 181 -19.19 -9.12 8.90
N THR A 182 -19.18 -10.04 7.91
CA THR A 182 -18.45 -9.88 6.65
C THR A 182 -19.38 -9.79 5.47
N ILE A 183 -19.16 -8.82 4.58
CA ILE A 183 -19.86 -8.65 3.31
C ILE A 183 -18.91 -8.80 2.13
N ASN A 184 -19.46 -8.94 0.93
CA ASN A 184 -18.73 -9.04 -0.33
C ASN A 184 -17.65 -10.16 -0.33
N GLN A 185 -18.00 -11.35 0.22
CA GLN A 185 -17.05 -12.44 0.41
C GLN A 185 -16.61 -13.08 -0.92
N ASN A 186 -17.55 -13.32 -1.84
CA ASN A 186 -17.29 -14.03 -3.10
C ASN A 186 -17.13 -13.07 -4.28
N SER A 187 -17.85 -11.97 -4.25
CA SER A 187 -17.84 -10.93 -5.30
C SER A 187 -18.26 -9.60 -4.71
N SER A 188 -17.95 -8.52 -5.38
CA SER A 188 -18.36 -7.18 -4.97
C SER A 188 -18.80 -6.34 -6.16
N LYS A 189 -19.80 -5.50 -5.96
CA LYS A 189 -20.23 -4.47 -6.92
C LYS A 189 -19.32 -3.23 -6.87
N ARG A 190 -18.62 -3.02 -5.75
CA ARG A 190 -17.66 -1.93 -5.63
C ARG A 190 -16.36 -2.24 -6.39
N GLY A 191 -15.64 -1.20 -6.76
CA GLY A 191 -14.31 -1.33 -7.36
C GLY A 191 -13.28 -1.96 -6.42
N PRO A 192 -12.15 -2.43 -6.97
CA PRO A 192 -11.07 -3.07 -6.20
C PRO A 192 -10.41 -2.14 -5.16
N ASP A 193 -10.47 -0.82 -5.36
CA ASP A 193 -9.82 0.17 -4.49
C ASP A 193 -10.82 0.79 -3.51
N PRO A 194 -10.77 0.44 -2.21
CA PRO A 194 -11.67 1.01 -1.21
C PRO A 194 -11.45 2.50 -0.97
N THR A 195 -10.27 3.04 -1.36
CA THR A 195 -9.97 4.46 -1.15
C THR A 195 -10.77 5.36 -2.09
N SER A 196 -11.09 4.90 -3.29
CA SER A 196 -11.84 5.64 -4.32
C SER A 196 -13.34 5.34 -4.34
N ASP A 197 -13.79 4.27 -3.66
CA ASP A 197 -15.20 3.85 -3.60
C ASP A 197 -15.98 4.55 -2.49
N SER A 198 -17.29 4.65 -2.61
CA SER A 198 -18.19 5.23 -1.60
C SER A 198 -18.37 4.33 -0.38
N LEU A 199 -18.18 3.02 -0.53
CA LEU A 199 -18.38 1.99 0.49
C LEU A 199 -19.80 1.99 1.08
N SER A 200 -20.82 2.31 0.25
CA SER A 200 -22.18 2.58 0.71
C SER A 200 -22.80 1.46 1.55
N GLU A 201 -22.54 0.20 1.20
CA GLU A 201 -23.04 -0.96 1.94
C GLU A 201 -22.37 -1.06 3.32
N LEU A 202 -21.03 -0.94 3.39
CA LEU A 202 -20.30 -0.93 4.65
C LEU A 202 -20.64 0.28 5.51
N VAL A 203 -20.83 1.46 4.91
CA VAL A 203 -21.28 2.69 5.58
C VAL A 203 -22.63 2.47 6.26
N SER A 204 -23.58 1.83 5.57
CA SER A 204 -24.89 1.51 6.16
C SER A 204 -24.75 0.53 7.34
N MET A 205 -23.94 -0.50 7.16
CA MET A 205 -23.73 -1.57 8.14
C MET A 205 -22.99 -1.09 9.39
N SER A 206 -22.05 -0.16 9.22
CA SER A 206 -21.23 0.39 10.31
C SER A 206 -22.02 1.22 11.33
N LYS A 207 -23.27 1.59 11.02
CA LYS A 207 -24.17 2.24 12.00
C LYS A 207 -24.56 1.33 13.17
N ASN A 208 -24.47 0.02 12.99
CA ASN A 208 -24.77 -1.01 14.00
C ASN A 208 -23.51 -1.77 14.46
N ALA A 209 -22.32 -1.29 14.08
CA ALA A 209 -21.05 -1.83 14.47
C ALA A 209 -20.19 -0.76 15.17
N ASP A 210 -19.23 -1.19 16.00
CA ASP A 210 -18.31 -0.26 16.65
C ASP A 210 -17.35 0.38 15.64
N ILE A 211 -16.99 -0.37 14.57
CA ILE A 211 -16.14 0.11 13.47
C ILE A 211 -16.32 -0.78 12.24
N GLY A 212 -16.08 -0.23 11.05
CA GLY A 212 -16.07 -0.91 9.78
C GLY A 212 -14.70 -0.88 9.10
N PHE A 213 -14.34 -1.94 8.37
CA PHE A 213 -13.08 -2.11 7.64
C PHE A 213 -13.33 -2.52 6.20
N ALA A 214 -12.77 -1.80 5.23
CA ALA A 214 -12.79 -2.17 3.81
C ALA A 214 -11.37 -2.44 3.30
N PHE A 215 -11.18 -3.59 2.65
CA PHE A 215 -9.91 -4.02 2.08
C PHE A 215 -9.89 -3.89 0.55
N ASP A 216 -8.71 -3.77 -0.05
CA ASP A 216 -8.52 -4.00 -1.48
C ASP A 216 -8.36 -5.50 -1.79
N LEU A 217 -8.23 -5.85 -3.08
CA LEU A 217 -8.28 -7.26 -3.50
C LEU A 217 -7.17 -8.13 -2.90
N ASP A 218 -6.00 -7.57 -2.64
CA ASP A 218 -4.88 -8.30 -2.05
C ASP A 218 -4.64 -8.00 -0.56
N GLY A 219 -5.52 -7.18 0.06
CA GLY A 219 -5.58 -6.98 1.50
C GLY A 219 -4.42 -6.17 2.10
N ASP A 220 -3.66 -5.45 1.27
CA ASP A 220 -2.57 -4.61 1.76
C ASP A 220 -3.04 -3.20 2.19
N ARG A 221 -4.22 -2.74 1.70
CA ARG A 221 -4.87 -1.47 2.07
C ARG A 221 -6.03 -1.68 3.01
N LEU A 222 -6.28 -0.66 3.82
CA LEU A 222 -7.43 -0.60 4.72
C LEU A 222 -8.06 0.79 4.69
N VAL A 223 -9.40 0.84 4.61
CA VAL A 223 -10.19 2.05 4.84
C VAL A 223 -11.12 1.83 6.02
N VAL A 224 -11.09 2.75 6.95
CA VAL A 224 -11.95 2.74 8.15
C VAL A 224 -13.29 3.40 7.85
N VAL A 225 -14.35 2.80 8.35
CA VAL A 225 -15.70 3.39 8.39
C VAL A 225 -16.16 3.45 9.85
N LYS A 226 -16.58 4.60 10.33
CA LYS A 226 -17.02 4.80 11.71
C LYS A 226 -18.29 5.64 11.74
N ASP A 227 -19.29 5.20 12.51
CA ASP A 227 -20.56 5.89 12.70
C ASP A 227 -21.26 6.27 11.37
N GLY A 228 -21.28 5.34 10.42
CA GLY A 228 -21.88 5.56 9.10
C GLY A 228 -21.11 6.54 8.21
N LYS A 229 -19.83 6.81 8.49
CA LYS A 229 -18.99 7.70 7.70
C LYS A 229 -17.69 7.01 7.29
N LYS A 230 -17.40 7.02 5.99
CA LYS A 230 -16.10 6.64 5.46
C LYS A 230 -15.05 7.66 5.89
N GLN A 231 -13.95 7.18 6.46
CA GLN A 231 -12.84 8.02 6.86
C GLN A 231 -11.81 8.17 5.72
N SER A 232 -10.96 9.19 5.80
CA SER A 232 -9.85 9.34 4.87
C SER A 232 -8.85 8.18 5.01
N PRO A 233 -8.13 7.79 3.97
CA PRO A 233 -7.08 6.78 4.10
C PRO A 233 -5.97 7.18 5.10
N ASP A 234 -5.66 8.48 5.22
CA ASP A 234 -4.73 9.01 6.22
C ASP A 234 -5.19 8.72 7.66
N THR A 235 -6.51 8.63 7.90
CA THR A 235 -7.05 8.23 9.21
C THR A 235 -6.65 6.80 9.57
N THR A 236 -6.69 5.86 8.62
CA THR A 236 -6.21 4.48 8.86
C THR A 236 -4.76 4.47 9.29
N LEU A 237 -3.91 5.22 8.57
CA LEU A 237 -2.49 5.33 8.93
C LEU A 237 -2.30 5.99 10.30
N ALA A 238 -3.04 7.06 10.62
CA ALA A 238 -2.96 7.73 11.92
C ALA A 238 -3.35 6.80 13.08
N LEU A 239 -4.38 5.97 12.91
CA LEU A 239 -4.77 4.97 13.90
C LEU A 239 -3.68 3.90 14.09
N GLY A 240 -3.08 3.39 13.01
CA GLY A 240 -1.94 2.47 13.09
C GLY A 240 -0.73 3.09 13.77
N VAL A 241 -0.42 4.34 13.45
CA VAL A 241 0.63 5.14 14.09
C VAL A 241 0.36 5.34 15.57
N SER A 242 -0.87 5.67 15.96
CA SER A 242 -1.26 5.82 17.36
C SER A 242 -1.00 4.54 18.15
N LYS A 243 -1.37 3.39 17.59
CA LYS A 243 -1.09 2.11 18.25
C LYS A 243 0.42 1.81 18.30
N ALA A 244 1.18 2.16 17.29
CA ALA A 244 2.63 2.03 17.31
C ALA A 244 3.28 2.91 18.38
N LEU A 245 2.81 4.13 18.58
CA LEU A 245 3.25 5.03 19.67
C LEU A 245 2.91 4.44 21.06
N GLU A 246 1.71 3.87 21.23
CA GLU A 246 1.29 3.16 22.46
C GLU A 246 2.23 1.97 22.76
N LEU A 247 2.70 1.26 21.72
CA LEU A 247 3.68 0.17 21.83
C LEU A 247 5.13 0.67 22.07
N GLY A 248 5.35 1.98 22.15
CA GLY A 248 6.66 2.58 22.47
C GLY A 248 7.53 2.91 21.26
N TYR A 249 7.04 2.71 20.03
CA TYR A 249 7.79 3.09 18.83
C TYR A 249 7.87 4.60 18.67
N LYS A 250 9.02 5.12 18.28
CA LYS A 250 9.28 6.58 18.22
C LYS A 250 9.80 7.07 16.88
N LYS A 251 10.24 6.18 15.98
CA LYS A 251 10.83 6.57 14.68
C LYS A 251 9.98 6.07 13.54
N PHE A 252 9.41 6.99 12.78
CA PHE A 252 8.43 6.72 11.73
C PHE A 252 8.93 7.15 10.35
N CYS A 253 8.53 6.42 9.30
CA CYS A 253 8.72 6.80 7.91
C CYS A 253 7.36 7.01 7.23
N LEU A 254 7.13 8.19 6.68
CA LEU A 254 5.91 8.52 5.94
C LEU A 254 6.23 8.90 4.50
N SER A 255 5.38 8.52 3.54
CA SER A 255 5.48 9.04 2.18
C SER A 255 5.26 10.55 2.14
N ILE A 256 5.88 11.23 1.16
CA ILE A 256 5.86 12.72 1.07
C ILE A 256 4.46 13.30 0.89
N ASP A 257 3.51 12.52 0.36
CA ASP A 257 2.11 12.88 0.11
C ASP A 257 1.15 12.52 1.27
N THR A 258 1.67 11.89 2.35
CA THR A 258 0.91 11.65 3.58
C THR A 258 0.55 12.96 4.25
N SER A 259 -0.67 13.03 4.78
CA SER A 259 -1.22 14.19 5.51
C SER A 259 -0.26 14.70 6.58
N ILE A 260 -0.19 16.02 6.71
CA ILE A 260 0.57 16.66 7.80
C ILE A 260 -0.02 16.36 9.17
N SER A 261 -1.32 16.03 9.25
CA SER A 261 -1.95 15.64 10.50
C SER A 261 -1.30 14.40 11.11
N VAL A 262 -0.93 13.40 10.30
CA VAL A 262 -0.24 12.20 10.76
C VAL A 262 1.14 12.55 11.33
N GLU A 263 1.90 13.43 10.66
CA GLU A 263 3.20 13.90 11.13
C GLU A 263 3.08 14.67 12.44
N LYS A 264 2.17 15.64 12.51
CA LYS A 264 1.91 16.41 13.74
C LYS A 264 1.54 15.50 14.91
N TYR A 265 0.64 14.53 14.66
CA TYR A 265 0.28 13.57 15.70
C TYR A 265 1.49 12.80 16.23
N ILE A 266 2.41 12.38 15.37
CA ILE A 266 3.66 11.70 15.78
C ILE A 266 4.53 12.64 16.62
N LEU A 267 4.74 13.87 16.16
CA LEU A 267 5.61 14.86 16.84
C LEU A 267 5.05 15.24 18.21
N ASP A 268 3.74 15.49 18.30
CA ASP A 268 3.04 15.83 19.56
C ASP A 268 3.14 14.71 20.62
N HIS A 269 3.34 13.44 20.17
CA HIS A 269 3.53 12.29 21.05
C HIS A 269 5.02 11.88 21.22
N GLY A 270 5.95 12.82 20.92
CA GLY A 270 7.40 12.65 21.12
C GLY A 270 8.05 11.67 20.15
N GLY A 271 7.41 11.42 18.98
CA GLY A 271 8.01 10.65 17.90
C GLY A 271 8.84 11.52 16.94
N ARG A 272 9.46 10.88 15.94
CA ARG A 272 10.22 11.52 14.87
C ARG A 272 9.76 10.99 13.52
N VAL A 273 9.71 11.85 12.52
CA VAL A 273 9.27 11.50 11.16
C VAL A 273 10.41 11.69 10.16
N ILE A 274 10.54 10.72 9.26
CA ILE A 274 11.37 10.79 8.07
C ILE A 274 10.45 10.65 6.87
N ARG A 275 10.62 11.51 5.86
CA ARG A 275 9.82 11.47 4.64
C ARG A 275 10.53 10.66 3.55
N SER A 276 9.76 9.88 2.80
CA SER A 276 10.20 9.11 1.63
C SER A 276 9.47 9.54 0.37
N LYS A 277 9.94 9.07 -0.78
CA LYS A 277 9.16 9.08 -2.03
C LYS A 277 7.87 8.28 -1.83
N VAL A 278 6.85 8.59 -2.63
CA VAL A 278 5.61 7.79 -2.71
C VAL A 278 5.91 6.40 -3.27
N GLY A 279 5.24 5.39 -2.73
CA GLY A 279 5.37 3.99 -3.11
C GLY A 279 5.95 3.12 -1.99
N GLU A 280 5.28 2.01 -1.69
CA GLU A 280 5.63 1.07 -0.63
C GLU A 280 7.11 0.72 -0.59
N ALA A 281 7.70 0.37 -1.74
CA ALA A 281 9.11 -0.01 -1.81
C ALA A 281 10.06 1.15 -1.43
N ASN A 282 9.70 2.39 -1.74
CA ASN A 282 10.47 3.58 -1.35
C ASN A 282 10.39 3.83 0.16
N VAL A 283 9.19 3.67 0.74
CA VAL A 283 8.99 3.78 2.19
C VAL A 283 9.84 2.73 2.91
N ILE A 284 9.78 1.48 2.46
CA ILE A 284 10.51 0.36 3.06
C ILE A 284 12.03 0.56 2.93
N ASP A 285 12.54 1.01 1.79
CA ASP A 285 13.95 1.29 1.60
C ASP A 285 14.46 2.35 2.61
N VAL A 286 13.69 3.41 2.82
CA VAL A 286 14.00 4.42 3.85
C VAL A 286 13.89 3.82 5.25
N MET A 287 12.87 3.01 5.52
CA MET A 287 12.71 2.33 6.83
C MET A 287 13.93 1.49 7.17
N ILE A 288 14.43 0.71 6.23
CA ILE A 288 15.62 -0.14 6.43
C ILE A 288 16.86 0.72 6.69
N ARG A 289 17.14 1.68 5.79
CA ARG A 289 18.34 2.53 5.89
C ARG A 289 18.35 3.39 7.16
N GLN A 290 17.18 3.87 7.56
CA GLN A 290 17.03 4.78 8.69
C GLN A 290 16.61 4.07 9.99
N LYS A 291 16.40 2.75 9.96
CA LYS A 291 15.92 1.95 11.10
C LYS A 291 14.62 2.53 11.69
N CYS A 292 13.65 2.86 10.82
CA CYS A 292 12.33 3.29 11.26
C CYS A 292 11.53 2.08 11.77
N GLN A 293 10.75 2.30 12.81
CA GLN A 293 10.05 1.25 13.55
C GLN A 293 8.63 1.03 13.05
N ALA A 294 8.01 2.08 12.50
CA ALA A 294 6.68 2.01 11.88
C ALA A 294 6.52 3.13 10.85
N GLY A 295 5.41 3.15 10.11
CA GLY A 295 5.07 4.20 9.16
C GLY A 295 4.14 3.73 8.07
N GLY A 296 4.26 4.34 6.87
CA GLY A 296 3.45 3.93 5.72
C GLY A 296 3.10 5.06 4.75
N GLU A 297 2.02 4.84 4.01
CA GLU A 297 1.49 5.72 2.97
C GLU A 297 0.06 6.13 3.29
N GLY A 298 -0.17 7.39 3.69
CA GLY A 298 -1.49 7.90 4.03
C GLY A 298 -2.48 7.79 2.87
N SER A 299 -2.04 8.14 1.66
CA SER A 299 -2.90 8.14 0.46
C SER A 299 -3.50 6.78 0.10
N SER A 300 -2.94 5.69 0.60
CA SER A 300 -3.42 4.32 0.37
C SER A 300 -4.06 3.66 1.59
N GLY A 301 -4.03 4.31 2.77
CA GLY A 301 -4.42 3.70 4.04
C GLY A 301 -3.48 2.55 4.45
N GLY A 302 -2.23 2.62 3.99
CA GLY A 302 -1.25 1.54 4.16
C GLY A 302 -0.32 1.78 5.34
N PHE A 303 -0.53 1.10 6.47
CA PHE A 303 0.37 1.06 7.61
C PHE A 303 1.39 -0.08 7.48
N ILE A 304 2.62 0.17 7.89
CA ILE A 304 3.75 -0.78 7.86
C ILE A 304 4.35 -0.88 9.27
N LEU A 305 4.47 -2.10 9.75
CA LEU A 305 5.17 -2.44 11.00
C LEU A 305 6.31 -3.43 10.68
N PRO A 306 7.57 -2.94 10.48
CA PRO A 306 8.69 -3.76 10.02
C PRO A 306 9.03 -4.96 10.90
N GLU A 307 8.79 -4.87 12.20
CA GLU A 307 8.95 -6.00 13.13
C GLU A 307 8.06 -7.18 12.74
N PHE A 308 6.85 -6.90 12.24
CA PHE A 308 5.91 -7.91 11.75
C PHE A 308 6.08 -8.17 10.26
N ASN A 309 5.90 -7.15 9.41
CA ASN A 309 5.95 -7.25 7.96
C ASN A 309 6.63 -6.05 7.30
N MET A 310 7.46 -6.31 6.28
CA MET A 310 8.05 -5.27 5.41
C MET A 310 7.15 -4.99 4.19
N CYS A 311 5.86 -4.78 4.43
CA CYS A 311 4.86 -4.35 3.44
C CYS A 311 3.74 -3.60 4.16
N ARG A 312 2.90 -2.91 3.41
CA ARG A 312 1.62 -2.44 3.92
C ARG A 312 0.80 -3.66 4.35
N ASP A 313 0.14 -3.53 5.48
CA ASP A 313 -0.58 -4.65 6.08
C ASP A 313 -1.95 -4.19 6.60
N GLY A 314 -2.95 -4.25 5.72
CA GLY A 314 -4.32 -3.86 6.05
C GLY A 314 -4.94 -4.78 7.10
N ILE A 315 -4.56 -6.07 7.09
CA ILE A 315 -5.13 -7.06 8.01
C ILE A 315 -4.59 -6.87 9.44
N LEU A 316 -3.27 -6.69 9.59
CA LEU A 316 -2.67 -6.32 10.87
C LEU A 316 -3.24 -5.00 11.38
N SER A 317 -3.37 -4.00 10.48
CA SER A 317 -3.95 -2.69 10.82
C SER A 317 -5.36 -2.81 11.37
N ALA A 318 -6.21 -3.63 10.75
CA ALA A 318 -7.57 -3.87 11.23
C ALA A 318 -7.56 -4.45 12.66
N GLY A 319 -6.68 -5.41 12.96
CA GLY A 319 -6.54 -5.98 14.30
C GLY A 319 -6.04 -4.96 15.33
N LEU A 320 -5.01 -4.17 14.98
CA LEU A 320 -4.47 -3.12 15.84
C LEU A 320 -5.51 -2.03 16.16
N ILE A 321 -6.29 -1.63 15.15
CA ILE A 321 -7.37 -0.64 15.31
C ILE A 321 -8.52 -1.24 16.12
N ALA A 322 -8.89 -2.50 15.88
CA ALA A 322 -9.93 -3.18 16.66
C ALA A 322 -9.58 -3.24 18.16
N ALA A 323 -8.30 -3.37 18.52
CA ALA A 323 -7.84 -3.36 19.90
C ALA A 323 -7.99 -1.99 20.60
N MET A 324 -8.26 -0.93 19.84
CA MET A 324 -8.53 0.42 20.39
C MET A 324 -10.05 0.72 20.49
N THR A 325 -10.93 -0.15 19.98
CA THR A 325 -12.38 0.06 20.06
C THR A 325 -12.87 0.22 21.50
N GLY A 326 -13.86 1.08 21.70
CA GLY A 326 -14.33 1.46 23.05
C GLY A 326 -13.47 2.49 23.77
N LYS A 327 -12.31 2.85 23.24
CA LYS A 327 -11.49 3.94 23.77
C LYS A 327 -11.78 5.23 23.00
N LYS A 328 -11.81 6.38 23.69
CA LYS A 328 -12.00 7.71 23.09
C LYS A 328 -10.95 8.09 22.04
N ILE A 329 -9.82 7.41 22.05
CA ILE A 329 -8.68 7.73 21.17
C ILE A 329 -9.01 7.60 19.68
N ILE A 330 -9.87 6.65 19.27
CA ILE A 330 -10.28 6.50 17.88
C ILE A 330 -11.01 7.77 17.40
N ASP A 331 -11.99 8.24 18.17
CA ASP A 331 -12.80 9.41 17.84
C ASP A 331 -11.92 10.68 17.83
N GLN A 332 -11.02 10.82 18.79
CA GLN A 332 -10.07 11.93 18.86
C GLN A 332 -9.14 11.98 17.62
N ILE A 333 -8.64 10.84 17.16
CA ILE A 333 -7.79 10.77 15.97
C ILE A 333 -8.61 11.08 14.71
N ILE A 334 -9.81 10.52 14.59
CA ILE A 334 -10.71 10.82 13.47
C ILE A 334 -11.00 12.32 13.41
N GLU A 335 -11.37 12.92 14.52
CA GLU A 335 -11.63 14.36 14.61
C GLU A 335 -10.38 15.17 14.23
N PHE A 336 -9.21 14.82 14.78
CA PHE A 336 -7.96 15.52 14.50
C PHE A 336 -7.57 15.47 13.01
N VAL A 337 -7.62 14.28 12.39
CA VAL A 337 -7.29 14.11 10.96
C VAL A 337 -8.34 14.82 10.07
N SER A 338 -9.63 14.79 10.45
CA SER A 338 -10.71 15.40 9.66
C SER A 338 -10.63 16.93 9.54
N ARG A 339 -9.85 17.58 10.39
CA ARG A 339 -9.58 19.02 10.29
C ARG A 339 -8.76 19.40 9.06
N TYR A 340 -8.06 18.42 8.46
CA TYR A 340 -7.19 18.63 7.30
C TYR A 340 -7.86 18.19 6.01
N HIS A 341 -7.92 19.09 5.04
CA HIS A 341 -8.59 18.89 3.76
C HIS A 341 -7.56 18.69 2.66
N GLN A 342 -7.44 17.47 2.16
CA GLN A 342 -6.54 17.15 1.05
C GLN A 342 -7.31 17.15 -0.28
N LEU A 343 -6.90 18.01 -1.20
CA LEU A 343 -7.45 18.15 -2.54
C LEU A 343 -6.47 17.61 -3.57
N ARG A 344 -6.93 16.79 -4.51
CA ARG A 344 -6.11 16.20 -5.56
C ARG A 344 -6.67 16.54 -6.94
N THR A 345 -5.76 16.87 -7.87
CA THR A 345 -6.10 17.04 -9.28
C THR A 345 -4.96 16.53 -10.15
N LYS A 346 -5.21 16.41 -11.45
CA LYS A 346 -4.24 15.96 -12.45
C LYS A 346 -4.29 16.85 -13.68
N ILE A 347 -3.14 17.02 -14.33
CA ILE A 347 -2.99 17.74 -15.60
C ILE A 347 -2.34 16.79 -16.59
N GLY A 348 -2.92 16.68 -17.82
CA GLY A 348 -2.31 15.95 -18.92
C GLY A 348 -1.05 16.68 -19.38
N ILE A 349 0.09 16.01 -19.28
CA ILE A 349 1.39 16.46 -19.74
C ILE A 349 2.14 15.23 -20.22
N GLU A 350 2.73 15.30 -21.40
CA GLU A 350 3.51 14.21 -22.00
C GLU A 350 4.69 13.82 -21.11
N SER A 351 4.96 12.53 -20.96
CA SER A 351 5.97 12.00 -20.02
C SER A 351 7.38 12.51 -20.30
N ASN A 352 7.72 12.77 -21.58
CA ASN A 352 9.02 13.35 -21.99
C ASN A 352 9.23 14.81 -21.53
N LEU A 353 8.16 15.52 -21.17
CA LEU A 353 8.20 16.90 -20.68
C LEU A 353 8.16 17.00 -19.15
N HIS A 354 7.83 15.91 -18.44
CA HIS A 354 7.60 15.92 -17.00
C HIS A 354 8.75 16.59 -16.22
N ASP A 355 9.99 16.16 -16.44
CA ASP A 355 11.14 16.66 -15.68
C ASP A 355 11.40 18.15 -15.98
N LYS A 356 11.32 18.55 -17.25
CA LYS A 356 11.48 19.98 -17.64
C LYS A 356 10.40 20.87 -17.03
N VAL A 357 9.15 20.38 -16.98
CA VAL A 357 8.02 21.12 -16.38
C VAL A 357 8.22 21.24 -14.87
N LEU A 358 8.64 20.17 -14.18
CA LEU A 358 8.91 20.20 -12.74
C LEU A 358 10.07 21.13 -12.39
N ASP A 359 11.18 21.09 -13.14
CA ASP A 359 12.33 21.99 -12.94
C ASP A 359 11.93 23.45 -13.12
N ARG A 360 11.08 23.74 -14.11
CA ARG A 360 10.57 25.10 -14.35
C ARG A 360 9.59 25.53 -13.27
N PHE A 361 8.71 24.63 -12.86
CA PHE A 361 7.78 24.85 -11.75
C PHE A 361 8.55 25.17 -10.46
N GLU A 362 9.58 24.40 -10.12
CA GLU A 362 10.43 24.66 -8.95
C GLU A 362 11.05 26.05 -9.00
N ARG A 363 11.61 26.46 -10.18
CA ARG A 363 12.16 27.81 -10.36
C ARG A 363 11.11 28.90 -10.16
N ASN A 364 9.88 28.69 -10.64
CA ASN A 364 8.77 29.63 -10.50
C ASN A 364 8.26 29.75 -9.05
N LEU A 365 8.61 28.80 -8.17
CA LEU A 365 8.29 28.84 -6.74
C LEU A 365 9.36 29.52 -5.89
N LYS A 366 10.59 29.66 -6.37
CA LYS A 366 11.69 30.30 -5.62
C LYS A 366 11.30 31.70 -5.17
N GLY A 367 11.46 31.96 -3.87
CA GLY A 367 11.11 33.25 -3.25
C GLY A 367 9.61 33.42 -2.90
N LYS A 368 8.75 32.48 -3.27
CA LYS A 368 7.32 32.55 -2.93
C LYS A 368 6.96 31.80 -1.63
N PHE A 369 7.68 30.73 -1.32
CA PHE A 369 7.42 29.86 -0.17
C PHE A 369 8.67 29.66 0.67
N SER A 370 8.47 29.46 1.96
CA SER A 370 9.56 29.37 2.95
C SER A 370 10.42 28.12 2.77
N GLN A 371 9.83 27.02 2.31
CA GLN A 371 10.53 25.75 2.15
C GLN A 371 10.02 24.99 0.92
N ILE A 372 10.97 24.45 0.14
CA ILE A 372 10.70 23.56 -1.01
C ILE A 372 11.44 22.24 -0.76
N ILE A 373 10.73 21.12 -0.93
CA ILE A 373 11.25 19.76 -0.76
C ILE A 373 11.12 19.03 -2.11
N THR A 374 12.23 18.44 -2.59
CA THR A 374 12.30 17.81 -3.92
C THR A 374 12.59 16.30 -3.87
N ILE A 375 12.15 15.61 -2.81
CA ILE A 375 12.36 14.17 -2.63
C ILE A 375 11.62 13.35 -3.72
N ASP A 376 10.37 13.75 -4.06
CA ASP A 376 9.55 13.11 -5.10
C ASP A 376 8.65 14.18 -5.75
N GLY A 377 9.12 14.80 -6.81
CA GLY A 377 8.52 16.01 -7.38
C GLY A 377 8.88 17.26 -6.57
N VAL A 378 8.00 18.24 -6.53
CA VAL A 378 8.22 19.53 -5.87
C VAL A 378 7.12 19.77 -4.85
N LYS A 379 7.47 19.73 -3.57
CA LYS A 379 6.57 20.05 -2.45
C LYS A 379 6.91 21.42 -1.88
N ALA A 380 5.97 22.34 -1.93
CA ALA A 380 6.05 23.65 -1.30
C ALA A 380 5.34 23.61 0.06
N ILE A 381 6.02 24.04 1.12
CA ILE A 381 5.42 24.29 2.44
C ILE A 381 5.00 25.75 2.46
N ILE A 382 3.71 25.99 2.58
CA ILE A 382 3.10 27.32 2.56
C ILE A 382 3.09 27.91 3.98
N ASP A 383 2.68 27.10 4.93
CA ASP A 383 2.73 27.35 6.37
C ASP A 383 2.65 26.02 7.14
N ASP A 384 2.52 26.08 8.48
CA ASP A 384 2.53 24.93 9.38
C ASP A 384 1.39 23.93 9.13
N ASP A 385 0.31 24.34 8.46
CA ASP A 385 -0.89 23.52 8.19
C ASP A 385 -1.18 23.36 6.70
N THR A 386 -0.38 23.97 5.83
CA THR A 386 -0.68 24.01 4.40
C THR A 386 0.54 23.66 3.56
N TRP A 387 0.38 22.71 2.65
CA TRP A 387 1.39 22.36 1.65
C TRP A 387 0.76 22.07 0.30
N ALA A 388 1.59 22.15 -0.75
CA ALA A 388 1.26 21.71 -2.11
C ALA A 388 2.37 20.82 -2.65
N LEU A 389 2.00 19.71 -3.31
CA LEU A 389 2.92 18.78 -3.93
C LEU A 389 2.56 18.59 -5.40
N VAL A 390 3.54 18.78 -6.27
CA VAL A 390 3.45 18.52 -7.71
C VAL A 390 4.43 17.41 -8.08
N ARG A 391 3.94 16.31 -8.64
CA ARG A 391 4.76 15.15 -9.00
C ARG A 391 4.34 14.52 -10.32
N LYS A 392 5.29 13.96 -11.04
CA LYS A 392 5.02 13.19 -12.26
C LYS A 392 4.34 11.85 -11.92
N SER A 393 3.50 11.38 -12.83
CA SER A 393 3.04 9.98 -12.80
C SER A 393 4.14 9.10 -13.41
N ASN A 394 4.35 7.92 -12.81
CA ASN A 394 5.29 6.93 -13.35
C ASN A 394 4.66 6.03 -14.42
N THR A 395 3.36 6.17 -14.68
CA THR A 395 2.58 5.23 -15.49
C THR A 395 1.63 5.87 -16.48
N GLU A 396 1.46 7.19 -16.43
CA GLU A 396 0.49 7.94 -17.24
C GLU A 396 1.11 9.28 -17.65
N ASP A 397 0.67 9.83 -18.79
CA ASP A 397 1.06 11.14 -19.29
C ASP A 397 0.34 12.26 -18.51
N ILE A 398 0.56 12.31 -17.19
CA ILE A 398 -0.03 13.29 -16.28
C ILE A 398 0.98 13.75 -15.22
N VAL A 399 0.77 14.96 -14.76
CA VAL A 399 1.33 15.50 -13.51
C VAL A 399 0.21 15.55 -12.48
N ARG A 400 0.50 15.05 -11.28
CA ARG A 400 -0.44 15.01 -10.14
C ARG A 400 -0.16 16.19 -9.22
N ILE A 401 -1.22 16.86 -8.79
CA ILE A 401 -1.18 17.97 -7.84
C ILE A 401 -1.98 17.57 -6.61
N SER A 402 -1.35 17.63 -5.45
CA SER A 402 -2.00 17.44 -4.15
C SER A 402 -1.79 18.70 -3.31
N VAL A 403 -2.84 19.17 -2.67
CA VAL A 403 -2.80 20.31 -1.75
C VAL A 403 -3.51 19.94 -0.48
N GLU A 404 -2.97 20.31 0.65
CA GLU A 404 -3.59 20.10 1.96
C GLU A 404 -3.58 21.39 2.77
N SER A 405 -4.66 21.62 3.51
CA SER A 405 -4.75 22.66 4.52
C SER A 405 -5.79 22.32 5.58
N ASN A 406 -5.64 22.87 6.78
CA ASN A 406 -6.69 22.82 7.82
C ASN A 406 -7.86 23.77 7.51
N ASN A 407 -7.77 24.57 6.44
CA ASN A 407 -8.82 25.45 5.94
C ASN A 407 -9.17 25.06 4.49
N LEU A 408 -10.41 24.59 4.27
CA LEU A 408 -10.87 24.13 2.96
C LEU A 408 -10.82 25.23 1.88
N GLN A 409 -11.15 26.48 2.22
CA GLN A 409 -11.14 27.59 1.25
C GLN A 409 -9.71 27.90 0.84
N LYS A 410 -8.77 27.93 1.80
CA LYS A 410 -7.34 28.08 1.53
C LYS A 410 -6.80 26.92 0.66
N ALA A 411 -7.17 25.67 0.96
CA ALA A 411 -6.79 24.54 0.13
C ALA A 411 -7.25 24.69 -1.33
N LYS A 412 -8.51 25.13 -1.56
CA LYS A 412 -9.05 25.39 -2.90
C LYS A 412 -8.31 26.53 -3.61
N GLN A 413 -8.01 27.62 -2.91
CA GLN A 413 -7.27 28.76 -3.47
C GLN A 413 -5.87 28.34 -3.88
N ILE A 414 -5.12 27.66 -3.02
CA ILE A 414 -3.77 27.16 -3.30
C ILE A 414 -3.79 26.15 -4.44
N GLN A 415 -4.78 25.24 -4.48
CA GLN A 415 -4.92 24.28 -5.58
C GLN A 415 -5.06 25.01 -6.93
N LYS A 416 -5.87 26.05 -7.00
CA LYS A 416 -6.08 26.86 -8.21
C LYS A 416 -4.78 27.59 -8.62
N GLU A 417 -4.07 28.18 -7.67
CA GLU A 417 -2.80 28.86 -7.89
C GLU A 417 -1.73 27.90 -8.42
N ILE A 418 -1.51 26.77 -7.73
CA ILE A 418 -0.52 25.76 -8.13
C ILE A 418 -0.85 25.16 -9.50
N THR A 419 -2.13 24.89 -9.77
CA THR A 419 -2.59 24.39 -11.07
C THR A 419 -2.25 25.37 -12.19
N SER A 420 -2.46 26.67 -11.98
CA SER A 420 -2.11 27.73 -12.93
C SER A 420 -0.60 27.81 -13.16
N LEU A 421 0.20 27.74 -12.09
CA LEU A 421 1.67 27.74 -12.18
C LEU A 421 2.22 26.53 -12.94
N VAL A 422 1.64 25.33 -12.74
CA VAL A 422 2.03 24.13 -13.49
C VAL A 422 1.71 24.29 -14.97
N ARG A 423 0.51 24.80 -15.33
CA ARG A 423 0.14 25.09 -16.72
C ARG A 423 1.10 26.10 -17.36
N LYS A 424 1.37 27.21 -16.68
CA LYS A 424 2.35 28.22 -17.15
C LYS A 424 3.73 27.60 -17.37
N SER A 425 4.19 26.74 -16.46
CA SER A 425 5.47 26.04 -16.59
C SER A 425 5.49 25.07 -17.78
N HIS A 426 4.37 24.43 -18.08
CA HIS A 426 4.20 23.57 -19.26
C HIS A 426 4.23 24.40 -20.56
N ASP A 427 3.45 25.48 -20.65
CA ASP A 427 3.40 26.35 -21.84
C ASP A 427 4.77 26.96 -22.17
N GLN A 428 5.55 27.28 -21.15
CA GLN A 428 6.93 27.77 -21.31
C GLN A 428 7.94 26.66 -21.66
N THR A 429 7.56 25.41 -21.62
CA THR A 429 8.44 24.27 -21.90
C THR A 429 8.25 23.71 -23.30
N ARG A 430 7.08 23.93 -23.90
CA ARG A 430 6.80 23.72 -25.32
C ARG A 430 7.55 24.74 -26.16
#